data_49c27f356747ce9fcf8a204feb867d66
#
_entry.id   49c27f356747ce9fcf8a204feb867d66
#
_cell.length_a   1.000
_cell.length_b   1.000
_cell.length_c   1.000
_cell.angle_alpha   90.00
_cell.angle_beta   90.00
_cell.angle_gamma   90.00
#
_symmetry.space_group_name_H-M   'P 1'
#
loop_
_entity.id
_entity.type
_entity.pdbx_description
1 polymer ?
#
loop_
_entity_poly.entity_id
_entity_poly.type
_entity_poly.pdbx_seq_one_letter_code
_entity_poly.pdbx_strand_id
1 'polypeptide(L)'
;MSKLQDIRNLVQEHAVSVSSSPGDWMDYMDTASRLYRYSFSDQLLIHAQRPDATACASLELWNEKMLRWVNRGARGIALFDETWQNTKLRYVFDISDTHMVAGGRSPYLWQMQEHQREEILTHLAEVYALEEKDAATLQDALMAVAREMVNDNLEEYLDGLEYAVENTYLEDLDEVTIRSDFRQLATDSVYYLLSRRCGLDPMELLEEEDFMHITDYNRLSVLTFLGNTASQLSESILIDIGKTVHKISLEEARKEVENSNERNYNNFTTLMREIKDQDAETKKEENIENEGGTDYGTDISSQGRLPVSESDRRRGRSDDREIWDAAEDISERTQEQPLSEPVPDREAEQSSGTDRE
;
A
#
# COMPACT_ATOMS: atom_id res chain seq x y z
N MET A 1 35.55 3.22 9.00
CA MET A 1 34.46 2.38 9.55
C MET A 1 33.90 1.52 8.43
N SER A 2 33.28 0.39 8.70
CA SER A 2 32.61 -0.38 7.63
C SER A 2 31.29 0.27 7.27
N LYS A 3 30.86 0.13 6.01
CA LYS A 3 29.56 0.68 5.55
C LYS A 3 28.37 0.20 6.42
N LEU A 4 28.44 -1.04 6.93
CA LEU A 4 27.46 -1.56 7.86
C LEU A 4 27.42 -0.74 9.18
N GLN A 5 28.59 -0.36 9.70
CA GLN A 5 28.67 0.45 10.92
C GLN A 5 28.15 1.87 10.69
N ASP A 6 28.38 2.42 9.49
CA ASP A 6 27.85 3.75 9.14
C ASP A 6 26.32 3.74 9.10
N ILE A 7 25.69 2.67 8.58
CA ILE A 7 24.22 2.51 8.57
C ILE A 7 23.68 2.27 9.99
N ARG A 8 24.40 1.51 10.85
CA ARG A 8 24.00 1.37 12.26
C ARG A 8 24.04 2.70 13.01
N ASN A 9 25.03 3.52 12.77
CA ASN A 9 25.11 4.85 13.38
C ASN A 9 23.99 5.75 12.83
N LEU A 10 23.74 5.70 11.50
CA LEU A 10 22.69 6.48 10.85
C LEU A 10 21.31 6.20 11.46
N VAL A 11 20.93 4.93 11.65
CA VAL A 11 19.60 4.61 12.21
C VAL A 11 19.47 5.10 13.65
N GLN A 12 20.53 5.04 14.46
CA GLN A 12 20.52 5.54 15.83
C GLN A 12 20.42 7.06 15.91
N GLU A 13 21.21 7.76 15.11
CA GLU A 13 21.17 9.23 15.03
C GLU A 13 19.82 9.71 14.50
N HIS A 14 19.28 9.00 13.51
CA HIS A 14 17.99 9.36 12.92
C HIS A 14 16.81 9.08 13.84
N ALA A 15 16.85 8.01 14.65
CA ALA A 15 15.85 7.75 15.67
C ALA A 15 15.75 8.93 16.67
N VAL A 16 16.88 9.47 17.10
CA VAL A 16 16.90 10.67 17.95
C VAL A 16 16.35 11.88 17.22
N SER A 17 16.66 12.03 15.92
CA SER A 17 16.17 13.17 15.12
C SER A 17 14.65 13.15 14.98
N VAL A 18 14.04 12.02 14.59
CA VAL A 18 12.59 11.94 14.36
C VAL A 18 11.77 12.02 15.64
N SER A 19 12.36 11.75 16.80
CA SER A 19 11.71 11.91 18.12
C SER A 19 12.07 13.21 18.83
N SER A 20 12.74 14.17 18.16
CA SER A 20 13.17 15.40 18.78
C SER A 20 12.06 16.45 18.91
N SER A 21 11.02 16.35 18.08
CA SER A 21 9.82 17.19 18.17
C SER A 21 8.61 16.49 17.55
N PRO A 22 7.37 16.92 17.86
CA PRO A 22 6.16 16.49 17.17
C PRO A 22 6.27 16.64 15.65
N GLY A 23 6.79 17.78 15.18
CA GLY A 23 6.96 18.05 13.73
C GLY A 23 7.89 17.05 13.05
N ASP A 24 9.02 16.70 13.67
CA ASP A 24 9.96 15.72 13.12
C ASP A 24 9.32 14.31 13.04
N TRP A 25 8.48 13.95 14.02
CA TRP A 25 7.74 12.70 14.02
C TRP A 25 6.68 12.67 12.91
N MET A 26 5.93 13.76 12.72
CA MET A 26 4.96 13.89 11.63
C MET A 26 5.63 13.84 10.25
N ASP A 27 6.78 14.48 10.06
CA ASP A 27 7.56 14.40 8.81
C ASP A 27 8.01 12.96 8.50
N TYR A 28 8.43 12.21 9.54
CA TYR A 28 8.71 10.79 9.41
C TYR A 28 7.44 10.01 9.00
N MET A 29 6.33 10.23 9.70
CA MET A 29 5.06 9.54 9.42
C MET A 29 4.53 9.83 8.01
N ASP A 30 4.79 11.00 7.45
CA ASP A 30 4.47 11.31 6.05
C ASP A 30 5.19 10.37 5.09
N THR A 31 6.44 10.04 5.34
CA THR A 31 7.19 9.05 4.55
C THR A 31 6.68 7.63 4.83
N ALA A 32 6.48 7.28 6.09
CA ALA A 32 6.00 5.97 6.50
C ALA A 32 4.62 5.62 5.91
N SER A 33 3.71 6.60 5.82
CA SER A 33 2.39 6.42 5.21
C SER A 33 2.42 5.98 3.75
N ARG A 34 3.41 6.48 2.98
CA ARG A 34 3.64 6.05 1.58
C ARG A 34 4.27 4.66 1.51
N LEU A 35 5.09 4.33 2.51
CA LEU A 35 5.89 3.10 2.60
C LEU A 35 5.35 2.12 3.66
N TYR A 36 4.05 2.13 3.89
CA TYR A 36 3.38 1.40 4.97
C TYR A 36 3.63 -0.12 4.98
N ARG A 37 4.09 -0.71 3.87
CA ARG A 37 4.46 -2.12 3.75
C ARG A 37 5.91 -2.43 4.19
N TYR A 38 6.68 -1.42 4.55
CA TYR A 38 8.01 -1.60 5.10
C TYR A 38 7.94 -1.64 6.63
N SER A 39 8.81 -2.43 7.26
CA SER A 39 8.97 -2.43 8.71
C SER A 39 9.39 -1.04 9.22
N PHE A 40 9.15 -0.76 10.48
CA PHE A 40 9.59 0.50 11.11
C PHE A 40 11.08 0.77 10.89
N SER A 41 11.92 -0.24 11.09
CA SER A 41 13.38 -0.11 10.88
C SER A 41 13.75 0.28 9.45
N ASP A 42 13.08 -0.30 8.47
CA ASP A 42 13.28 0.03 7.06
C ASP A 42 12.73 1.42 6.71
N GLN A 43 11.52 1.76 7.20
CA GLN A 43 10.93 3.09 7.01
C GLN A 43 11.84 4.18 7.56
N LEU A 44 12.40 3.98 8.77
CA LEU A 44 13.32 4.91 9.40
C LEU A 44 14.61 5.10 8.59
N LEU A 45 15.17 4.00 8.07
CA LEU A 45 16.35 4.06 7.19
C LEU A 45 16.06 4.68 5.83
N ILE A 46 14.87 4.44 5.26
CA ILE A 46 14.48 5.07 3.99
C ILE A 46 14.28 6.57 4.23
N HIS A 47 13.58 6.97 5.27
CA HIS A 47 13.38 8.38 5.60
C HIS A 47 14.72 9.10 5.80
N ALA A 48 15.66 8.50 6.54
CA ALA A 48 17.00 9.08 6.75
C ALA A 48 17.79 9.33 5.47
N GLN A 49 17.60 8.49 4.44
CA GLN A 49 18.37 8.56 3.20
C GLN A 49 17.59 9.21 2.05
N ARG A 50 16.25 9.13 2.09
CA ARG A 50 15.35 9.64 1.05
C ARG A 50 13.95 9.91 1.59
N PRO A 51 13.73 11.03 2.28
CA PRO A 51 12.43 11.35 2.89
C PRO A 51 11.29 11.54 1.87
N ASP A 52 11.60 11.83 0.60
CA ASP A 52 10.66 11.97 -0.50
C ASP A 52 10.31 10.65 -1.22
N ALA A 53 10.81 9.51 -0.74
CA ALA A 53 10.54 8.20 -1.33
C ALA A 53 9.03 7.90 -1.37
N THR A 54 8.60 7.28 -2.49
CA THR A 54 7.18 6.97 -2.73
C THR A 54 6.91 5.49 -2.89
N ALA A 55 7.79 4.75 -3.57
CA ALA A 55 7.69 3.31 -3.78
C ALA A 55 9.08 2.73 -3.99
N CYS A 56 9.57 2.00 -3.02
CA CYS A 56 10.89 1.41 -3.05
C CYS A 56 10.82 -0.09 -3.37
N ALA A 57 11.80 -0.60 -4.12
CA ALA A 57 11.96 -2.03 -4.34
C ALA A 57 13.42 -2.37 -4.69
N SER A 58 13.76 -3.67 -4.61
CA SER A 58 15.06 -4.16 -4.99
C SER A 58 15.34 -3.99 -6.49
N LEU A 59 16.62 -4.05 -6.87
CA LEU A 59 17.01 -3.99 -8.27
C LEU A 59 16.38 -5.12 -9.10
N GLU A 60 16.32 -6.33 -8.53
CA GLU A 60 15.73 -7.49 -9.18
C GLU A 60 14.25 -7.28 -9.42
N LEU A 61 13.50 -6.78 -8.41
CA LEU A 61 12.07 -6.54 -8.56
C LEU A 61 11.80 -5.51 -9.66
N TRP A 62 12.53 -4.39 -9.65
CA TRP A 62 12.37 -3.37 -10.68
C TRP A 62 12.69 -3.89 -12.08
N ASN A 63 13.85 -4.56 -12.25
CA ASN A 63 14.32 -4.93 -13.57
C ASN A 63 13.57 -6.17 -14.12
N GLU A 64 13.36 -7.20 -13.30
CA GLU A 64 12.89 -8.52 -13.77
C GLU A 64 11.36 -8.64 -13.70
N LYS A 65 10.74 -8.13 -12.63
CA LYS A 65 9.29 -8.27 -12.44
C LYS A 65 8.50 -7.11 -13.04
N MET A 66 8.99 -5.88 -12.84
CA MET A 66 8.29 -4.68 -13.29
C MET A 66 8.77 -4.20 -14.66
N LEU A 67 9.88 -4.73 -15.21
CA LEU A 67 10.52 -4.26 -16.43
C LEU A 67 10.73 -2.74 -16.40
N ARG A 68 11.20 -2.26 -15.24
CA ARG A 68 11.64 -0.89 -15.01
C ARG A 68 13.11 -0.91 -14.65
N TRP A 69 13.91 -0.19 -15.40
CA TRP A 69 15.36 -0.21 -15.17
C TRP A 69 15.76 0.93 -14.26
N VAL A 70 16.58 0.59 -13.28
CA VAL A 70 17.20 1.58 -12.40
C VAL A 70 18.16 2.46 -13.21
N ASN A 71 18.05 3.74 -13.05
CA ASN A 71 18.82 4.74 -13.79
C ASN A 71 20.31 4.64 -13.44
N ARG A 72 21.16 4.80 -14.46
CA ARG A 72 22.61 4.78 -14.23
C ARG A 72 23.01 5.93 -13.30
N GLY A 73 23.68 5.59 -12.20
CA GLY A 73 24.13 6.57 -11.20
C GLY A 73 23.12 6.78 -10.06
N ALA A 74 21.95 6.15 -10.09
CA ALA A 74 21.04 6.13 -8.95
C ALA A 74 21.74 5.57 -7.72
N ARG A 75 21.44 6.14 -6.56
CA ARG A 75 21.99 5.68 -5.28
C ARG A 75 20.97 4.80 -4.59
N GLY A 76 21.34 3.53 -4.37
CA GLY A 76 20.52 2.60 -3.60
C GLY A 76 20.44 3.02 -2.14
N ILE A 77 19.25 2.97 -1.59
CA ILE A 77 18.94 3.15 -0.17
C ILE A 77 19.38 1.88 0.54
N ALA A 78 20.26 2.00 1.54
CA ALA A 78 20.80 0.86 2.27
C ALA A 78 19.88 0.48 3.43
N LEU A 79 19.45 -0.78 3.46
CA LEU A 79 18.62 -1.39 4.51
C LEU A 79 19.37 -2.57 5.13
N PHE A 80 18.97 -2.99 6.32
CA PHE A 80 19.48 -4.22 6.89
C PHE A 80 18.88 -5.45 6.22
N ASP A 81 19.70 -6.44 5.98
CA ASP A 81 19.27 -7.78 5.54
C ASP A 81 19.36 -8.70 6.76
N GLU A 82 18.19 -8.97 7.34
CA GLU A 82 18.06 -9.78 8.56
C GLU A 82 17.94 -11.28 8.27
N THR A 83 17.92 -11.68 6.98
CA THR A 83 17.70 -13.08 6.58
C THR A 83 18.87 -14.00 6.86
N TRP A 84 20.03 -13.48 7.27
CA TRP A 84 21.25 -14.25 7.48
C TRP A 84 21.80 -14.08 8.89
N GLN A 85 22.41 -15.15 9.43
CA GLN A 85 23.09 -15.14 10.73
C GLN A 85 24.10 -14.00 10.91
N ASN A 86 24.53 -13.37 9.82
CA ASN A 86 25.36 -12.18 9.81
C ASN A 86 24.59 -11.04 9.14
N THR A 87 24.31 -9.98 9.87
CA THR A 87 23.67 -8.76 9.33
C THR A 87 24.44 -8.26 8.11
N LYS A 88 23.78 -8.20 6.96
CA LYS A 88 24.28 -7.62 5.71
C LYS A 88 23.47 -6.39 5.35
N LEU A 89 23.86 -5.70 4.30
CA LEU A 89 23.07 -4.63 3.70
C LEU A 89 22.42 -5.13 2.42
N ARG A 90 21.14 -4.85 2.25
CA ARG A 90 20.41 -4.89 0.99
C ARG A 90 20.14 -3.49 0.49
N TYR A 91 19.86 -3.33 -0.78
CA TYR A 91 19.64 -2.03 -1.40
C TYR A 91 18.30 -1.99 -2.11
N VAL A 92 17.54 -0.93 -1.86
CA VAL A 92 16.32 -0.63 -2.58
C VAL A 92 16.47 0.68 -3.34
N PHE A 93 15.64 0.89 -4.36
CA PHE A 93 15.60 2.09 -5.19
C PHE A 93 14.18 2.60 -5.25
N ASP A 94 14.00 3.90 -5.16
CA ASP A 94 12.69 4.52 -5.34
C ASP A 94 12.26 4.48 -6.81
N ILE A 95 10.97 4.45 -7.08
CA ILE A 95 10.39 4.43 -8.42
C ILE A 95 10.88 5.61 -9.28
N SER A 96 11.14 6.77 -8.69
CA SER A 96 11.65 7.96 -9.37
C SER A 96 13.08 7.78 -9.90
N ASP A 97 13.82 6.82 -9.36
CA ASP A 97 15.14 6.42 -9.85
C ASP A 97 15.07 5.38 -10.97
N THR A 98 13.90 5.08 -11.50
CA THR A 98 13.69 4.06 -12.53
C THR A 98 13.03 4.62 -13.78
N HIS A 99 13.21 3.96 -14.89
CA HIS A 99 12.46 4.22 -16.13
C HIS A 99 11.88 2.95 -16.69
N MET A 100 10.69 3.06 -17.30
CA MET A 100 9.98 1.94 -17.89
C MET A 100 10.59 1.60 -19.25
N VAL A 101 10.74 0.30 -19.51
CA VAL A 101 11.12 -0.22 -20.84
C VAL A 101 9.89 -0.82 -21.54
N ALA A 102 10.02 -1.22 -22.80
CA ALA A 102 8.93 -1.82 -23.55
C ALA A 102 8.38 -3.07 -22.84
N GLY A 103 7.07 -3.08 -22.58
CA GLY A 103 6.40 -4.13 -21.80
C GLY A 103 6.47 -3.93 -20.29
N GLY A 104 7.07 -2.85 -19.83
CA GLY A 104 7.16 -2.54 -18.39
C GLY A 104 5.82 -2.14 -17.79
N ARG A 105 5.71 -2.32 -16.47
CA ARG A 105 4.53 -2.04 -15.66
C ARG A 105 4.85 -0.98 -14.60
N SER A 106 3.85 -0.20 -14.22
CA SER A 106 3.93 0.63 -13.02
C SER A 106 3.35 -0.15 -11.84
N PRO A 107 3.94 -0.04 -10.63
CA PRO A 107 3.33 -0.61 -9.44
C PRO A 107 1.96 0.01 -9.21
N TYR A 108 1.03 -0.79 -8.74
CA TYR A 108 -0.27 -0.29 -8.32
C TYR A 108 -0.12 0.40 -6.96
N LEU A 109 -0.08 1.72 -7.00
CA LEU A 109 -0.11 2.56 -5.81
C LEU A 109 -1.53 3.10 -5.67
N TRP A 110 -2.38 2.37 -4.95
CA TRP A 110 -3.78 2.73 -4.82
C TRP A 110 -3.93 4.16 -4.26
N GLN A 111 -4.93 4.85 -4.74
CA GLN A 111 -5.35 6.17 -4.27
C GLN A 111 -6.87 6.15 -4.11
N MET A 112 -7.33 6.46 -2.91
CA MET A 112 -8.75 6.59 -2.64
C MET A 112 -9.31 7.84 -3.33
N GLN A 113 -10.40 7.68 -4.06
CA GLN A 113 -11.11 8.79 -4.67
C GLN A 113 -12.25 9.26 -3.75
N GLU A 114 -12.67 10.51 -3.88
CA GLU A 114 -13.72 11.10 -3.04
C GLU A 114 -15.01 10.27 -3.05
N HIS A 115 -15.44 9.81 -4.22
CA HIS A 115 -16.67 9.02 -4.37
C HIS A 115 -16.60 7.61 -3.77
N GLN A 116 -15.40 7.11 -3.42
CA GLN A 116 -15.20 5.80 -2.80
C GLN A 116 -15.27 5.86 -1.27
N ARG A 117 -15.23 7.06 -0.68
CA ARG A 117 -15.15 7.25 0.78
C ARG A 117 -16.32 6.61 1.54
N GLU A 118 -17.54 6.74 1.02
CA GLU A 118 -18.75 6.22 1.66
C GLU A 118 -18.74 4.67 1.70
N GLU A 119 -18.29 4.03 0.61
CA GLU A 119 -18.20 2.57 0.56
C GLU A 119 -17.09 2.04 1.47
N ILE A 120 -15.96 2.77 1.56
CA ILE A 120 -14.86 2.42 2.48
C ILE A 120 -15.31 2.62 3.93
N LEU A 121 -16.01 3.71 4.26
CA LEU A 121 -16.59 3.93 5.58
C LEU A 121 -17.53 2.78 5.98
N THR A 122 -18.42 2.39 5.08
CA THR A 122 -19.33 1.25 5.30
C THR A 122 -18.55 -0.04 5.56
N HIS A 123 -17.53 -0.31 4.75
CA HIS A 123 -16.67 -1.48 4.93
C HIS A 123 -15.97 -1.50 6.30
N LEU A 124 -15.37 -0.38 6.72
CA LEU A 124 -14.72 -0.28 8.03
C LEU A 124 -15.72 -0.45 9.17
N ALA A 125 -16.91 0.16 9.08
CA ALA A 125 -17.94 0.01 10.09
C ALA A 125 -18.42 -1.44 10.24
N GLU A 126 -18.52 -2.19 9.15
CA GLU A 126 -18.90 -3.61 9.16
C GLU A 126 -17.77 -4.50 9.69
N VAL A 127 -16.54 -4.33 9.20
CA VAL A 127 -15.40 -5.19 9.57
C VAL A 127 -14.99 -5.02 11.03
N TYR A 128 -14.96 -3.78 11.51
CA TYR A 128 -14.56 -3.45 12.88
C TYR A 128 -15.76 -3.26 13.83
N ALA A 129 -16.99 -3.57 13.38
CA ALA A 129 -18.23 -3.47 14.18
C ALA A 129 -18.37 -2.12 14.90
N LEU A 130 -18.06 -1.01 14.21
CA LEU A 130 -18.08 0.33 14.79
C LEU A 130 -19.51 0.75 15.16
N GLU A 131 -19.65 1.50 16.26
CA GLU A 131 -20.91 2.15 16.59
C GLU A 131 -21.21 3.31 15.64
N GLU A 132 -22.49 3.66 15.42
CA GLU A 132 -22.90 4.75 14.52
C GLU A 132 -22.23 6.09 14.84
N LYS A 133 -21.97 6.38 16.12
CA LYS A 133 -21.26 7.59 16.55
C LYS A 133 -19.79 7.63 16.13
N ASP A 134 -19.14 6.47 16.02
CA ASP A 134 -17.73 6.30 15.66
C ASP A 134 -17.54 6.15 14.13
N ALA A 135 -18.63 6.06 13.37
CA ALA A 135 -18.65 5.96 11.92
C ALA A 135 -19.43 7.11 11.28
N ALA A 136 -19.46 8.30 11.90
CA ALA A 136 -20.14 9.47 11.37
C ALA A 136 -19.43 10.04 10.13
N THR A 137 -18.11 10.02 10.13
CA THR A 137 -17.24 10.36 9.00
C THR A 137 -16.17 9.30 8.81
N LEU A 138 -15.48 9.31 7.67
CA LEU A 138 -14.35 8.39 7.45
C LEU A 138 -13.22 8.66 8.44
N GLN A 139 -12.98 9.93 8.80
CA GLN A 139 -11.98 10.30 9.81
C GLN A 139 -12.32 9.72 11.17
N ASP A 140 -13.58 9.83 11.61
CA ASP A 140 -14.05 9.24 12.87
C ASP A 140 -13.86 7.71 12.87
N ALA A 141 -14.22 7.05 11.77
CA ALA A 141 -14.04 5.61 11.63
C ALA A 141 -12.57 5.18 11.69
N LEU A 142 -11.67 5.89 10.99
CA LEU A 142 -10.24 5.61 11.05
C LEU A 142 -9.66 5.82 12.45
N MET A 143 -10.10 6.85 13.17
CA MET A 143 -9.70 7.08 14.57
C MET A 143 -10.22 5.99 15.50
N ALA A 144 -11.47 5.57 15.32
CA ALA A 144 -12.06 4.49 16.12
C ALA A 144 -11.32 3.16 15.88
N VAL A 145 -11.05 2.81 14.62
CA VAL A 145 -10.27 1.61 14.25
C VAL A 145 -8.86 1.68 14.84
N ALA A 146 -8.17 2.81 14.72
CA ALA A 146 -6.84 2.98 15.31
C ALA A 146 -6.85 2.74 16.83
N ARG A 147 -7.82 3.32 17.52
CA ARG A 147 -7.99 3.17 18.97
C ARG A 147 -8.28 1.73 19.38
N GLU A 148 -9.17 1.05 18.68
CA GLU A 148 -9.53 -0.34 18.96
C GLU A 148 -8.31 -1.25 18.73
N MET A 149 -7.67 -1.16 17.58
CA MET A 149 -6.50 -1.96 17.24
C MET A 149 -5.34 -1.77 18.21
N VAL A 150 -5.06 -0.54 18.64
CA VAL A 150 -4.03 -0.28 19.67
C VAL A 150 -4.43 -0.87 21.01
N ASN A 151 -5.68 -0.71 21.45
CA ASN A 151 -6.13 -1.24 22.73
C ASN A 151 -6.06 -2.79 22.78
N ASP A 152 -6.47 -3.45 21.70
CA ASP A 152 -6.51 -4.91 21.62
C ASP A 152 -5.11 -5.54 21.63
N ASN A 153 -4.12 -4.82 21.13
CA ASN A 153 -2.75 -5.31 21.01
C ASN A 153 -1.77 -4.65 22.00
N LEU A 154 -2.25 -3.78 22.89
CA LEU A 154 -1.41 -2.94 23.76
C LEU A 154 -0.43 -3.75 24.61
N GLU A 155 -0.89 -4.85 25.21
CA GLU A 155 -0.05 -5.70 26.07
C GLU A 155 1.12 -6.32 25.32
N GLU A 156 0.86 -6.80 24.09
CA GLU A 156 1.88 -7.40 23.23
C GLU A 156 2.97 -6.38 22.86
N TYR A 157 2.56 -5.16 22.52
CA TYR A 157 3.51 -4.11 22.15
C TYR A 157 4.26 -3.48 23.34
N LEU A 158 3.71 -3.57 24.54
CA LEU A 158 4.40 -3.13 25.75
C LEU A 158 5.32 -4.21 26.34
N ASP A 159 5.17 -5.46 25.90
CA ASP A 159 6.01 -6.56 26.39
C ASP A 159 7.49 -6.26 26.13
N GLY A 160 8.26 -6.26 27.18
CA GLY A 160 9.70 -5.95 27.15
C GLY A 160 10.05 -4.46 27.10
N LEU A 161 9.11 -3.53 26.98
CA LEU A 161 9.41 -2.09 27.06
C LEU A 161 10.08 -1.72 28.39
N GLU A 162 9.64 -2.33 29.50
CA GLU A 162 10.21 -2.11 30.84
C GLU A 162 11.74 -2.35 30.91
N TYR A 163 12.27 -3.26 30.08
CA TYR A 163 13.71 -3.54 29.99
C TYR A 163 14.46 -2.56 29.06
N ALA A 164 13.73 -1.81 28.24
CA ALA A 164 14.30 -0.88 27.28
C ALA A 164 14.36 0.56 27.77
N VAL A 165 13.66 0.89 28.86
CA VAL A 165 13.55 2.26 29.39
C VAL A 165 14.83 2.74 30.09
N GLU A 166 15.74 1.85 30.49
CA GLU A 166 16.99 2.20 31.16
C GLU A 166 17.81 3.22 30.35
N ASN A 167 18.24 4.29 30.98
CA ASN A 167 18.95 5.44 30.40
C ASN A 167 18.14 6.18 29.29
N THR A 168 16.83 6.16 29.36
CA THR A 168 15.93 6.98 28.53
C THR A 168 15.14 7.96 29.39
N TYR A 169 14.34 8.85 28.78
CA TYR A 169 13.46 9.76 29.53
C TYR A 169 12.25 9.02 30.17
N LEU A 170 11.93 7.81 29.71
CA LEU A 170 10.88 7.00 30.30
C LEU A 170 11.27 6.37 31.65
N GLU A 171 12.58 6.30 32.00
CA GLU A 171 13.07 5.65 33.21
C GLU A 171 12.48 6.25 34.48
N ASP A 172 12.26 7.57 34.49
CA ASP A 172 11.77 8.34 35.67
C ASP A 172 10.22 8.32 35.74
N LEU A 173 9.51 7.76 34.77
CA LEU A 173 8.04 7.67 34.72
C LEU A 173 7.54 6.39 35.36
N ASP A 174 6.36 6.46 35.99
CA ASP A 174 5.68 5.25 36.47
C ASP A 174 5.03 4.48 35.32
N GLU A 175 4.83 3.16 35.52
CA GLU A 175 4.27 2.24 34.53
C GLU A 175 2.89 2.67 34.00
N VAL A 176 2.05 3.25 34.85
CA VAL A 176 0.68 3.69 34.48
C VAL A 176 0.78 4.88 33.50
N THR A 177 1.68 5.80 33.78
CA THR A 177 1.96 6.96 32.91
C THR A 177 2.53 6.49 31.57
N ILE A 178 3.58 5.67 31.57
CA ILE A 178 4.19 5.12 30.36
C ILE A 178 3.12 4.43 29.50
N ARG A 179 2.30 3.59 30.11
CA ARG A 179 1.23 2.86 29.42
C ARG A 179 0.17 3.79 28.81
N SER A 180 -0.23 4.83 29.55
CA SER A 180 -1.22 5.80 29.09
C SER A 180 -0.70 6.59 27.89
N ASP A 181 0.53 7.11 28.03
CA ASP A 181 1.16 7.94 27.01
C ASP A 181 1.51 7.14 25.76
N PHE A 182 2.01 5.90 25.93
CA PHE A 182 2.24 4.99 24.82
C PHE A 182 0.96 4.72 24.03
N ARG A 183 -0.13 4.36 24.74
CA ARG A 183 -1.42 4.07 24.10
C ARG A 183 -1.93 5.27 23.31
N GLN A 184 -1.88 6.48 23.88
CA GLN A 184 -2.35 7.68 23.20
C GLN A 184 -1.48 7.96 21.98
N LEU A 185 -0.18 8.03 22.15
CA LEU A 185 0.78 8.34 21.08
C LEU A 185 0.75 7.29 19.95
N ALA A 186 0.58 5.99 20.29
CA ALA A 186 0.42 4.94 19.30
C ALA A 186 -0.89 5.08 18.52
N THR A 187 -2.00 5.39 19.21
CA THR A 187 -3.31 5.62 18.55
C THR A 187 -3.24 6.77 17.57
N ASP A 188 -2.69 7.91 17.98
CA ASP A 188 -2.58 9.10 17.16
C ASP A 188 -1.63 8.89 15.97
N SER A 189 -0.54 8.14 16.18
CA SER A 189 0.40 7.76 15.11
C SER A 189 -0.25 6.82 14.08
N VAL A 190 -0.99 5.79 14.53
CA VAL A 190 -1.74 4.91 13.62
C VAL A 190 -2.76 5.71 12.82
N TYR A 191 -3.59 6.52 13.49
CA TYR A 191 -4.58 7.34 12.81
C TYR A 191 -3.94 8.31 11.80
N TYR A 192 -2.81 8.94 12.17
CA TYR A 192 -2.06 9.82 11.26
C TYR A 192 -1.65 9.09 9.98
N LEU A 193 -1.05 7.90 10.11
CA LEU A 193 -0.62 7.08 8.98
C LEU A 193 -1.78 6.67 8.08
N LEU A 194 -2.91 6.25 8.66
CA LEU A 194 -4.12 5.88 7.94
C LEU A 194 -4.68 7.08 7.16
N SER A 195 -4.85 8.22 7.82
CA SER A 195 -5.40 9.43 7.22
C SER A 195 -4.54 9.93 6.07
N ARG A 196 -3.23 10.06 6.27
CA ARG A 196 -2.29 10.49 5.21
C ARG A 196 -2.31 9.54 4.01
N ARG A 197 -2.34 8.23 4.24
CA ARG A 197 -2.37 7.25 3.14
C ARG A 197 -3.70 7.27 2.39
N CYS A 198 -4.80 7.54 3.07
CA CYS A 198 -6.13 7.72 2.48
C CYS A 198 -6.32 9.10 1.81
N GLY A 199 -5.34 9.99 1.85
CA GLY A 199 -5.43 11.34 1.27
C GLY A 199 -6.32 12.29 2.07
N LEU A 200 -6.45 12.05 3.38
CA LEU A 200 -7.15 12.90 4.34
C LEU A 200 -6.14 13.76 5.11
N ASP A 201 -6.60 14.86 5.67
CA ASP A 201 -5.78 15.66 6.58
C ASP A 201 -5.93 15.11 8.01
N PRO A 202 -4.86 14.53 8.61
CA PRO A 202 -4.95 14.03 9.98
C PRO A 202 -5.21 15.12 11.00
N MET A 203 -4.81 16.37 10.69
CA MET A 203 -4.96 17.53 11.58
C MET A 203 -6.42 18.06 11.68
N GLU A 204 -7.36 17.41 11.01
CA GLU A 204 -8.79 17.65 11.26
C GLU A 204 -9.26 17.14 12.63
N LEU A 205 -8.62 16.07 13.15
CA LEU A 205 -8.92 15.46 14.46
C LEU A 205 -7.75 15.49 15.44
N LEU A 206 -6.53 15.83 14.98
CA LEU A 206 -5.33 15.90 15.81
C LEU A 206 -4.78 17.31 15.85
N GLU A 207 -4.03 17.58 16.91
CA GLU A 207 -3.22 18.77 17.09
C GLU A 207 -1.73 18.35 17.23
N GLU A 208 -0.79 19.29 17.04
CA GLU A 208 0.65 19.00 17.21
C GLU A 208 0.96 18.56 18.65
N GLU A 209 0.22 19.08 19.59
CA GLU A 209 0.32 18.78 21.02
C GLU A 209 0.05 17.32 21.36
N ASP A 210 -0.74 16.60 20.56
CA ASP A 210 -1.03 15.17 20.77
C ASP A 210 0.23 14.30 20.61
N PHE A 211 1.24 14.81 19.90
CA PHE A 211 2.54 14.15 19.73
C PHE A 211 3.63 14.63 20.69
N MET A 212 3.34 15.44 21.69
CA MET A 212 4.38 16.00 22.58
C MET A 212 5.21 14.93 23.28
N HIS A 213 4.61 13.83 23.69
CA HIS A 213 5.28 12.72 24.38
C HIS A 213 6.25 11.93 23.48
N ILE A 214 6.36 12.22 22.18
CA ILE A 214 7.36 11.60 21.31
C ILE A 214 8.78 11.87 21.79
N THR A 215 9.01 13.02 22.44
CA THR A 215 10.33 13.41 22.97
C THR A 215 10.83 12.47 24.07
N ASP A 216 9.94 11.74 24.73
CA ASP A 216 10.28 10.76 25.75
C ASP A 216 10.86 9.47 25.13
N TYR A 217 10.55 9.20 23.86
CA TYR A 217 11.06 8.09 23.08
C TYR A 217 12.37 8.44 22.34
N ASN A 218 13.27 9.11 23.02
CA ASN A 218 14.48 9.74 22.48
C ASN A 218 15.63 8.78 22.09
N ARG A 219 15.39 7.48 22.10
CA ARG A 219 16.37 6.44 21.72
C ARG A 219 15.72 5.36 20.87
N LEU A 220 16.52 4.78 19.98
CA LEU A 220 16.05 3.70 19.09
C LEU A 220 15.45 2.54 19.90
N SER A 221 16.01 2.19 21.09
CA SER A 221 15.50 1.08 21.90
C SER A 221 14.04 1.23 22.30
N VAL A 222 13.61 2.39 22.76
CA VAL A 222 12.21 2.66 23.16
C VAL A 222 11.37 3.09 21.96
N LEU A 223 11.92 3.85 21.03
CA LEU A 223 11.21 4.28 19.83
C LEU A 223 10.79 3.08 18.94
N THR A 224 11.54 1.98 18.98
CA THR A 224 11.22 0.77 18.23
C THR A 224 9.87 0.17 18.66
N PHE A 225 9.52 0.22 19.93
CA PHE A 225 8.21 -0.28 20.40
C PHE A 225 7.06 0.53 19.78
N LEU A 226 7.13 1.85 19.91
CA LEU A 226 6.14 2.76 19.33
C LEU A 226 6.07 2.66 17.81
N GLY A 227 7.24 2.67 17.16
CA GLY A 227 7.32 2.63 15.70
C GLY A 227 6.84 1.31 15.11
N ASN A 228 7.12 0.17 15.76
CA ASN A 228 6.58 -1.12 15.34
C ASN A 228 5.06 -1.16 15.49
N THR A 229 4.52 -0.68 16.62
CA THR A 229 3.07 -0.59 16.83
C THR A 229 2.41 0.23 15.71
N ALA A 230 2.90 1.45 15.48
CA ALA A 230 2.36 2.33 14.44
C ALA A 230 2.47 1.71 13.03
N SER A 231 3.62 1.11 12.70
CA SER A 231 3.87 0.52 11.38
C SER A 231 3.01 -0.73 11.15
N GLN A 232 3.00 -1.70 12.08
CA GLN A 232 2.33 -2.99 11.88
C GLN A 232 0.81 -2.88 11.90
N LEU A 233 0.25 -2.08 12.83
CA LEU A 233 -1.19 -1.88 12.89
C LEU A 233 -1.70 -1.10 11.68
N SER A 234 -1.01 -0.03 11.28
CA SER A 234 -1.40 0.71 10.08
C SER A 234 -1.24 -0.10 8.80
N GLU A 235 -0.19 -0.95 8.67
CA GLU A 235 -0.03 -1.85 7.54
C GLU A 235 -1.23 -2.78 7.38
N SER A 236 -1.65 -3.45 8.45
CA SER A 236 -2.79 -4.37 8.45
C SER A 236 -4.07 -3.69 7.95
N ILE A 237 -4.41 -2.53 8.52
CA ILE A 237 -5.60 -1.76 8.17
C ILE A 237 -5.51 -1.23 6.72
N LEU A 238 -4.35 -0.69 6.31
CA LEU A 238 -4.15 -0.12 4.97
C LEU A 238 -4.15 -1.18 3.87
N ILE A 239 -3.74 -2.41 4.16
CA ILE A 239 -3.89 -3.54 3.23
C ILE A 239 -5.37 -3.82 2.99
N ASP A 240 -6.19 -3.84 4.03
CA ASP A 240 -7.63 -4.08 3.92
C ASP A 240 -8.33 -2.94 3.14
N ILE A 241 -8.07 -1.68 3.51
CA ILE A 241 -8.56 -0.51 2.76
C ILE A 241 -8.13 -0.57 1.29
N GLY A 242 -6.86 -0.87 1.03
CA GLY A 242 -6.31 -0.95 -0.33
C GLY A 242 -6.99 -2.04 -1.19
N LYS A 243 -7.32 -3.20 -0.60
CA LYS A 243 -8.09 -4.26 -1.27
C LYS A 243 -9.51 -3.77 -1.61
N THR A 244 -10.14 -3.05 -0.69
CA THR A 244 -11.49 -2.49 -0.90
C THR A 244 -11.48 -1.42 -2.00
N VAL A 245 -10.54 -0.48 -1.98
CA VAL A 245 -10.35 0.53 -3.05
C VAL A 245 -10.17 -0.14 -4.41
N HIS A 246 -9.34 -1.19 -4.45
CA HIS A 246 -9.10 -1.90 -5.70
C HIS A 246 -10.36 -2.61 -6.22
N LYS A 247 -11.12 -3.26 -5.33
CA LYS A 247 -12.38 -3.92 -5.67
C LYS A 247 -13.38 -2.93 -6.26
N ILE A 248 -13.58 -1.77 -5.62
CA ILE A 248 -14.46 -0.71 -6.10
C ILE A 248 -14.03 -0.25 -7.50
N SER A 249 -12.74 0.05 -7.68
CA SER A 249 -12.20 0.51 -8.96
C SER A 249 -12.37 -0.51 -10.10
N LEU A 250 -12.26 -1.81 -9.81
CA LEU A 250 -12.53 -2.87 -10.80
C LEU A 250 -14.01 -2.95 -11.18
N GLU A 251 -14.91 -2.81 -10.20
CA GLU A 251 -16.34 -2.80 -10.46
C GLU A 251 -16.77 -1.58 -11.31
N GLU A 252 -16.18 -0.42 -11.04
CA GLU A 252 -16.40 0.80 -11.82
C GLU A 252 -15.92 0.64 -13.26
N ALA A 253 -14.70 0.15 -13.45
CA ALA A 253 -14.14 -0.11 -14.78
C ALA A 253 -14.99 -1.12 -15.57
N ARG A 254 -15.53 -2.15 -14.90
CA ARG A 254 -16.44 -3.12 -15.51
C ARG A 254 -17.74 -2.48 -15.96
N LYS A 255 -18.35 -1.65 -15.12
CA LYS A 255 -19.59 -0.92 -15.45
C LYS A 255 -19.38 0.04 -16.62
N GLU A 256 -18.22 0.71 -16.70
CA GLU A 256 -17.88 1.58 -17.83
C GLU A 256 -17.79 0.81 -19.16
N VAL A 257 -17.16 -0.36 -19.15
CA VAL A 257 -17.07 -1.24 -20.34
C VAL A 257 -18.46 -1.73 -20.76
N GLU A 258 -19.31 -2.15 -19.81
CA GLU A 258 -20.68 -2.58 -20.09
C GLU A 258 -21.49 -1.44 -20.70
N ASN A 259 -21.46 -0.25 -20.11
CA ASN A 259 -22.14 0.95 -20.62
C ASN A 259 -21.63 1.38 -22.01
N SER A 260 -20.34 1.26 -22.26
CA SER A 260 -19.73 1.58 -23.56
C SER A 260 -20.20 0.58 -24.64
N ASN A 261 -20.30 -0.69 -24.30
CA ASN A 261 -20.81 -1.73 -25.20
C ASN A 261 -22.30 -1.52 -25.51
N GLU A 262 -23.13 -1.17 -24.52
CA GLU A 262 -24.54 -0.84 -24.72
C GLU A 262 -24.72 0.39 -25.61
N ARG A 263 -23.94 1.47 -25.39
CA ARG A 263 -23.96 2.65 -26.26
C ARG A 263 -23.58 2.32 -27.69
N ASN A 264 -22.53 1.53 -27.88
CA ASN A 264 -22.10 1.09 -29.20
C ASN A 264 -23.17 0.22 -29.90
N TYR A 265 -23.82 -0.71 -29.16
CA TYR A 265 -24.91 -1.50 -29.67
C TYR A 265 -26.14 -0.65 -30.04
N ASN A 266 -26.52 0.32 -29.22
CA ASN A 266 -27.62 1.23 -29.49
C ASN A 266 -27.34 2.13 -30.71
N ASN A 267 -26.12 2.65 -30.84
CA ASN A 267 -25.68 3.43 -31.98
C ASN A 267 -25.72 2.59 -33.25
N PHE A 268 -25.23 1.34 -33.21
CA PHE A 268 -25.28 0.40 -34.34
C PHE A 268 -26.71 0.08 -34.75
N THR A 269 -27.59 -0.20 -33.79
CA THR A 269 -29.00 -0.48 -34.07
C THR A 269 -29.74 0.74 -34.64
N THR A 270 -29.43 1.93 -34.21
CA THR A 270 -29.95 3.18 -34.76
C THR A 270 -29.49 3.38 -36.20
N LEU A 271 -28.19 3.21 -36.48
CA LEU A 271 -27.62 3.33 -37.81
C LEU A 271 -28.24 2.28 -38.78
N MET A 272 -28.40 1.04 -38.32
CA MET A 272 -29.03 -0.01 -39.11
C MET A 272 -30.49 0.25 -39.41
N ARG A 273 -31.20 0.97 -38.53
CA ARG A 273 -32.58 1.41 -38.78
C ARG A 273 -32.61 2.52 -39.84
N GLU A 274 -31.75 3.52 -39.70
CA GLU A 274 -31.64 4.63 -40.67
C GLU A 274 -31.29 4.12 -42.06
N ILE A 275 -30.36 3.17 -42.19
CA ILE A 275 -30.02 2.52 -43.47
C ILE A 275 -31.25 1.81 -44.07
N LYS A 276 -32.01 1.05 -43.25
CA LYS A 276 -33.21 0.36 -43.72
C LYS A 276 -34.30 1.33 -44.15
N ASP A 277 -34.46 2.44 -43.45
CA ASP A 277 -35.43 3.48 -43.80
C ASP A 277 -35.05 4.18 -45.11
N GLN A 278 -33.76 4.47 -45.33
CA GLN A 278 -33.23 5.01 -46.58
C GLN A 278 -33.40 4.04 -47.75
N ASP A 279 -33.12 2.74 -47.56
CA ASP A 279 -33.33 1.70 -48.59
C ASP A 279 -34.84 1.55 -48.93
N ALA A 280 -35.73 1.74 -47.98
CA ALA A 280 -37.18 1.71 -48.19
C ALA A 280 -37.68 2.95 -48.94
N GLU A 281 -37.10 4.14 -48.72
CA GLU A 281 -37.39 5.36 -49.46
C GLU A 281 -36.87 5.28 -50.89
N THR A 282 -35.62 4.84 -51.09
CA THR A 282 -35.04 4.63 -52.44
C THR A 282 -35.85 3.63 -53.29
N LYS A 283 -36.31 2.53 -52.67
CA LYS A 283 -37.20 1.59 -53.35
C LYS A 283 -38.57 2.14 -53.67
N LYS A 284 -39.09 3.10 -52.93
CA LYS A 284 -40.34 3.81 -53.25
C LYS A 284 -40.14 4.76 -54.41
N GLU A 285 -39.03 5.48 -54.47
CA GLU A 285 -38.67 6.35 -55.59
C GLU A 285 -38.43 5.55 -56.89
N GLU A 286 -37.69 4.42 -56.83
CA GLU A 286 -37.51 3.53 -57.96
C GLU A 286 -38.81 2.90 -58.48
N ASN A 287 -39.79 2.62 -57.60
CA ASN A 287 -41.11 2.11 -58.03
C ASN A 287 -41.98 3.21 -58.64
N ILE A 288 -41.78 4.48 -58.30
CA ILE A 288 -42.49 5.60 -58.95
C ILE A 288 -41.91 5.89 -60.32
N GLU A 289 -40.60 5.69 -60.53
CA GLU A 289 -39.97 5.84 -61.88
C GLU A 289 -40.23 4.64 -62.83
N ASN A 290 -40.49 3.43 -62.28
CA ASN A 290 -40.69 2.22 -63.06
C ASN A 290 -42.14 1.98 -63.49
N GLU A 291 -43.13 2.81 -63.22
CA GLU A 291 -44.43 2.77 -63.87
C GLU A 291 -44.41 3.36 -65.28
N GLY A 292 -43.25 3.70 -65.86
CA GLY A 292 -43.11 4.31 -67.19
C GLY A 292 -41.95 3.74 -68.03
N GLY A 293 -41.76 2.41 -68.20
CA GLY A 293 -40.74 2.00 -69.15
C GLY A 293 -40.31 0.54 -69.06
N THR A 294 -40.66 -0.17 -70.14
CA THR A 294 -40.34 -1.53 -70.61
C THR A 294 -38.94 -2.10 -70.30
N ASP A 295 -38.97 -3.29 -69.72
CA ASP A 295 -38.24 -4.53 -70.01
C ASP A 295 -36.84 -4.46 -70.65
N TYR A 296 -35.83 -4.92 -69.87
CA TYR A 296 -34.75 -5.81 -70.31
C TYR A 296 -34.00 -6.35 -69.11
N GLY A 297 -33.98 -7.70 -68.94
CA GLY A 297 -33.30 -8.43 -67.91
C GLY A 297 -31.77 -8.46 -68.07
N THR A 298 -31.07 -8.59 -67.00
CA THR A 298 -29.84 -9.40 -66.84
C THR A 298 -29.54 -9.72 -65.37
N ASP A 299 -29.43 -11.03 -65.13
CA ASP A 299 -28.86 -11.69 -63.98
C ASP A 299 -27.44 -11.20 -63.68
N ILE A 300 -27.11 -10.85 -62.46
CA ILE A 300 -25.77 -11.07 -61.84
C ILE A 300 -25.90 -11.31 -60.34
N SER A 301 -25.69 -12.54 -59.96
CA SER A 301 -25.34 -12.98 -58.60
C SER A 301 -23.87 -12.64 -58.30
N SER A 302 -23.57 -12.08 -57.15
CA SER A 302 -22.30 -12.39 -56.44
C SER A 302 -22.27 -11.80 -55.05
N GLN A 303 -22.29 -12.63 -54.09
CA GLN A 303 -21.42 -12.81 -52.94
C GLN A 303 -20.51 -11.63 -52.57
N GLY A 304 -20.68 -11.14 -51.32
CA GLY A 304 -19.71 -10.32 -50.61
C GLY A 304 -19.78 -10.56 -49.11
N ARG A 305 -19.20 -11.67 -48.66
CA ARG A 305 -18.85 -11.86 -47.26
C ARG A 305 -17.61 -11.01 -46.94
N LEU A 306 -17.71 -10.10 -46.00
CA LEU A 306 -16.55 -9.45 -45.37
C LEU A 306 -16.01 -10.37 -44.26
N PRO A 307 -14.69 -10.57 -44.17
CA PRO A 307 -14.08 -11.39 -43.11
C PRO A 307 -13.96 -10.61 -41.79
N VAL A 308 -14.53 -11.18 -40.75
CA VAL A 308 -14.23 -10.76 -39.35
C VAL A 308 -12.85 -11.31 -39.00
N SER A 309 -11.90 -10.44 -38.74
CA SER A 309 -10.55 -10.83 -38.35
C SER A 309 -10.55 -11.43 -36.95
N GLU A 310 -9.90 -12.56 -36.82
CA GLU A 310 -9.75 -13.37 -35.61
C GLU A 310 -8.78 -12.78 -34.56
N SER A 311 -8.33 -11.53 -34.75
CA SER A 311 -7.32 -10.87 -33.88
C SER A 311 -7.90 -10.17 -32.66
N ASP A 312 -9.23 -9.97 -32.55
CA ASP A 312 -9.81 -9.21 -31.42
C ASP A 312 -10.35 -10.07 -30.25
N ARG A 313 -10.18 -11.40 -30.31
CA ARG A 313 -10.64 -12.30 -29.24
C ARG A 313 -9.59 -12.66 -28.17
N ARG A 314 -8.39 -12.05 -28.18
CA ARG A 314 -7.32 -12.38 -27.23
C ARG A 314 -6.78 -11.20 -26.45
N ARG A 315 -7.61 -10.22 -26.12
CA ARG A 315 -7.25 -9.18 -25.13
C ARG A 315 -8.34 -9.06 -24.08
N GLY A 316 -8.29 -9.93 -23.10
CA GLY A 316 -9.22 -9.86 -21.98
C GLY A 316 -9.23 -11.11 -21.14
N ARG A 317 -8.08 -11.59 -20.71
CA ARG A 317 -7.95 -12.54 -19.59
C ARG A 317 -6.48 -12.81 -19.26
N SER A 318 -6.13 -12.52 -18.09
CA SER A 318 -4.87 -12.66 -17.37
C SER A 318 -4.11 -11.34 -17.30
N ASP A 319 -3.96 -10.85 -16.09
CA ASP A 319 -2.74 -10.25 -15.59
C ASP A 319 -2.95 -9.55 -14.22
N ASP A 320 -4.21 -9.45 -13.73
CA ASP A 320 -4.48 -8.79 -12.47
C ASP A 320 -4.03 -9.61 -11.23
N ARG A 321 -3.92 -10.92 -11.36
CA ARG A 321 -3.40 -11.79 -10.29
C ARG A 321 -1.91 -11.63 -10.07
N GLU A 322 -1.11 -11.54 -11.13
CA GLU A 322 0.35 -11.46 -11.01
C GLU A 322 0.86 -10.14 -10.39
N ILE A 323 0.10 -9.05 -10.48
CA ILE A 323 0.47 -7.77 -9.86
C ILE A 323 0.26 -7.81 -8.35
N TRP A 324 -0.81 -8.49 -7.90
CA TRP A 324 -1.05 -8.74 -6.48
C TRP A 324 -0.09 -9.78 -5.92
N ASP A 325 0.18 -10.85 -6.63
CA ASP A 325 1.13 -11.89 -6.24
C ASP A 325 2.55 -11.32 -6.12
N ALA A 326 2.97 -10.37 -6.99
CA ALA A 326 4.26 -9.69 -6.85
C ALA A 326 4.31 -8.71 -5.67
N ALA A 327 3.18 -8.12 -5.27
CA ALA A 327 3.08 -7.27 -4.09
C ALA A 327 2.92 -8.10 -2.80
N GLU A 328 2.24 -9.25 -2.85
CA GLU A 328 2.16 -10.23 -1.78
C GLU A 328 3.51 -10.94 -1.55
N ASP A 329 4.28 -11.24 -2.60
CA ASP A 329 5.61 -11.87 -2.49
C ASP A 329 6.64 -10.98 -1.74
N ILE A 330 6.45 -9.65 -1.75
CA ILE A 330 7.23 -8.73 -0.90
C ILE A 330 6.78 -8.84 0.56
N SER A 331 5.48 -9.01 0.82
CA SER A 331 4.88 -9.12 2.17
C SER A 331 5.16 -10.49 2.80
N GLU A 332 5.00 -11.58 2.04
CA GLU A 332 5.21 -12.94 2.56
C GLU A 332 6.67 -13.21 2.93
N ARG A 333 7.64 -12.65 2.19
CA ARG A 333 9.06 -12.77 2.56
C ARG A 333 9.45 -11.98 3.80
N THR A 334 8.62 -11.02 4.22
CA THR A 334 8.83 -10.25 5.44
C THR A 334 8.09 -10.88 6.63
N GLN A 335 7.04 -11.67 6.40
CA GLN A 335 6.19 -12.28 7.45
C GLN A 335 6.56 -13.73 7.83
N GLU A 336 7.44 -14.42 7.10
CA GLU A 336 7.84 -15.80 7.42
C GLU A 336 8.98 -15.90 8.46
N GLN A 337 9.02 -15.03 9.47
CA GLN A 337 9.85 -15.32 10.65
C GLN A 337 8.97 -15.41 11.90
N PRO A 338 8.79 -16.63 12.46
CA PRO A 338 8.28 -16.74 13.80
C PRO A 338 9.26 -16.06 14.76
N LEU A 339 8.70 -15.29 15.70
CA LEU A 339 9.40 -14.79 16.89
C LEU A 339 10.33 -15.89 17.42
N SER A 340 11.62 -15.62 17.46
CA SER A 340 12.63 -16.54 17.96
C SER A 340 12.28 -16.94 19.38
N GLU A 341 12.08 -18.23 19.61
CA GLU A 341 11.98 -18.81 20.97
C GLU A 341 13.18 -18.37 21.82
N PRO A 342 12.98 -18.06 23.10
CA PRO A 342 14.07 -17.68 23.98
C PRO A 342 15.05 -18.85 24.12
N VAL A 343 16.33 -18.54 23.90
CA VAL A 343 17.44 -19.47 24.06
C VAL A 343 17.47 -19.92 25.53
N PRO A 344 17.39 -21.23 25.86
CA PRO A 344 17.51 -21.67 27.25
C PRO A 344 18.92 -21.42 27.77
N ASP A 345 19.00 -20.80 28.96
CA ASP A 345 20.21 -20.62 29.72
C ASP A 345 20.97 -21.95 29.88
N ARG A 346 22.19 -22.01 29.38
CA ARG A 346 23.13 -23.06 29.73
C ARG A 346 23.68 -22.77 31.12
N GLU A 347 23.13 -23.45 32.11
CA GLU A 347 23.73 -23.55 33.44
C GLU A 347 25.22 -23.95 33.34
N ALA A 348 26.05 -23.22 34.07
CA ALA A 348 27.45 -23.51 34.28
C ALA A 348 27.56 -24.79 35.12
N GLU A 349 27.98 -25.90 34.50
CA GLU A 349 28.50 -27.04 35.24
C GLU A 349 29.82 -26.69 35.88
N GLN A 350 29.80 -26.63 37.18
CA GLN A 350 30.92 -26.53 38.06
C GLN A 350 31.77 -27.81 37.95
N SER A 351 33.01 -27.65 37.60
CA SER A 351 34.04 -28.68 37.85
C SER A 351 34.52 -28.51 39.29
N SER A 352 34.09 -29.39 40.15
CA SER A 352 34.81 -29.74 41.37
C SER A 352 35.97 -30.66 41.02
N GLY A 353 37.15 -30.22 41.22
CA GLY A 353 38.41 -30.99 41.12
C GLY A 353 39.17 -30.85 42.41
N THR A 354 39.20 -31.92 43.11
CA THR A 354 39.83 -32.29 44.35
C THR A 354 41.35 -31.98 44.45
N ASP A 355 41.71 -31.59 45.66
CA ASP A 355 43.04 -31.60 46.28
C ASP A 355 43.84 -32.92 46.04
N ARG A 356 45.13 -32.77 45.87
CA ARG A 356 46.17 -33.51 46.64
C ARG A 356 47.60 -33.10 46.22
N GLU A 357 48.34 -32.75 47.31
CA GLU A 357 49.79 -32.62 47.49
C GLU A 357 50.47 -31.34 46.97
#